data_05bfbde39926c7136b9199ab993d12d0
#
_entry.id   05bfbde39926c7136b9199ab993d12d0
#
_cell.length_a   1.000
_cell.length_b   1.000
_cell.length_c   1.000
_cell.angle_alpha   90.00
_cell.angle_beta   90.00
_cell.angle_gamma   90.00
#
_symmetry.space_group_name_H-M   'P 1'
#
loop_
_entity.id
_entity.type
_entity.pdbx_description
1 polymer ?
#
loop_
_entity_poly.entity_id
_entity_poly.type
_entity_poly.pdbx_seq_one_letter_code
_entity_poly.pdbx_strand_id
1 'polypeptide(L)'
;MGSSAENGSVHAPPDQPWLTRKAWAGNRIRSHKRWEVIILWGFAVVWSALSMPLAYVQIPKALARGETLVACIIGIMLVVAVGLLIGAIRTTRDARRFGDVALQLDPFPGSIGGHFGATTVLPVAYRPGLLFAATLACLHHSTRRTTDADNDNNTEVRENVLWQSEGMAQVRPQGDGIALSFRLDVPAGLPPSEPTHGDHHAWRLTLESRSDPPLAFVRHFDVPVYATSEASQRLVADALQHPAAVQSRKARLDEVVHLERTPGGVDLYLPY
;
A
#
# COMPACT_ATOMS: atom_id res chain seq x y z
N MET A 1 13.15 40.42 -21.47
CA MET A 1 12.61 40.42 -20.09
C MET A 1 12.23 38.99 -19.79
N GLY A 2 13.17 38.28 -19.18
CA GLY A 2 13.00 36.85 -18.84
C GLY A 2 12.38 36.75 -17.46
N SER A 3 11.25 36.05 -17.37
CA SER A 3 10.64 35.61 -16.11
C SER A 3 11.27 34.29 -15.70
N SER A 4 12.20 34.37 -14.78
CA SER A 4 12.75 33.20 -14.07
C SER A 4 11.65 32.62 -13.17
N ALA A 5 11.14 31.44 -13.51
CA ALA A 5 10.30 30.68 -12.62
C ALA A 5 11.18 30.23 -11.43
N GLU A 6 11.06 30.91 -10.32
CA GLU A 6 11.63 30.51 -9.04
C GLU A 6 11.04 29.16 -8.63
N ASN A 7 11.87 28.17 -8.72
CA ASN A 7 11.64 26.85 -8.18
C ASN A 7 11.76 26.97 -6.65
N GLY A 8 10.65 27.31 -5.98
CA GLY A 8 10.57 27.46 -4.53
C GLY A 8 10.85 26.13 -3.84
N SER A 9 12.13 25.87 -3.55
CA SER A 9 12.53 24.90 -2.53
C SER A 9 11.99 25.41 -1.21
N VAL A 10 10.98 24.72 -0.67
CA VAL A 10 10.49 24.98 0.70
C VAL A 10 11.66 24.66 1.63
N HIS A 11 12.33 25.67 2.14
CA HIS A 11 13.36 25.54 3.17
C HIS A 11 12.64 25.10 4.45
N ALA A 12 12.57 23.79 4.70
CA ALA A 12 12.06 23.28 5.96
C ALA A 12 13.07 23.60 7.06
N PRO A 13 12.62 23.95 8.28
CA PRO A 13 13.52 24.10 9.43
C PRO A 13 14.32 22.81 9.61
N PRO A 14 15.61 22.89 10.03
CA PRO A 14 16.46 21.72 10.21
C PRO A 14 15.87 20.71 11.21
N ASP A 15 15.03 21.17 12.12
CA ASP A 15 14.36 20.36 13.14
C ASP A 15 13.11 19.61 12.61
N GLN A 16 12.68 19.88 11.36
CA GLN A 16 11.46 19.31 10.78
C GLN A 16 11.68 18.76 9.36
N PRO A 17 12.54 17.74 9.20
CA PRO A 17 12.90 17.20 7.89
C PRO A 17 11.71 16.63 7.11
N TRP A 18 10.61 16.23 7.78
CA TRP A 18 9.40 15.74 7.13
C TRP A 18 8.65 16.80 6.32
N LEU A 19 8.86 18.10 6.60
CA LEU A 19 8.24 19.18 5.83
C LEU A 19 8.87 19.42 4.47
N THR A 20 10.05 18.87 4.20
CA THR A 20 10.73 18.97 2.89
C THR A 20 9.94 18.26 1.79
N ARG A 21 9.20 17.20 2.13
CA ARG A 21 8.35 16.48 1.17
C ARG A 21 6.98 17.16 1.07
N LYS A 22 6.68 17.72 -0.10
CA LYS A 22 5.36 18.35 -0.41
C LYS A 22 4.17 17.42 -0.11
N ALA A 23 4.36 16.10 -0.26
CA ALA A 23 3.33 15.10 0.03
C ALA A 23 2.94 15.03 1.53
N TRP A 24 3.81 15.49 2.42
CA TRP A 24 3.59 15.43 3.87
C TRP A 24 3.31 16.81 4.49
N ALA A 25 3.70 17.91 3.83
CA ALA A 25 3.71 19.27 4.38
C ALA A 25 2.36 19.75 4.96
N GLY A 26 1.24 19.22 4.51
CA GLY A 26 -0.10 19.61 4.97
C GLY A 26 -0.75 18.64 5.96
N ASN A 27 -0.02 17.66 6.50
CA ASN A 27 -0.59 16.56 7.29
C ASN A 27 -1.85 15.92 6.65
N ARG A 28 -1.86 15.87 5.31
CA ARG A 28 -2.89 15.21 4.50
C ARG A 28 -2.21 14.31 3.48
N ILE A 29 -1.88 13.11 3.92
CA ILE A 29 -1.12 12.15 3.12
C ILE A 29 -2.10 11.41 2.21
N ARG A 30 -1.85 11.48 0.89
CA ARG A 30 -2.69 10.84 -0.12
C ARG A 30 -2.09 9.51 -0.56
N SER A 31 -2.95 8.55 -0.90
CA SER A 31 -2.50 7.27 -1.44
C SER A 31 -2.03 7.40 -2.89
N HIS A 32 -1.04 6.58 -3.29
CA HIS A 32 -0.49 6.57 -4.66
C HIS A 32 -1.43 5.97 -5.73
N LYS A 33 -2.65 5.58 -5.37
CA LYS A 33 -3.57 4.83 -6.25
C LYS A 33 -3.87 5.51 -7.59
N ARG A 34 -3.82 6.85 -7.66
CA ARG A 34 -4.05 7.59 -8.92
C ARG A 34 -2.99 7.29 -9.98
N TRP A 35 -1.73 7.17 -9.61
CA TRP A 35 -0.66 6.86 -10.55
C TRP A 35 -0.77 5.46 -11.11
N GLU A 36 -1.16 4.49 -10.29
CA GLU A 36 -1.41 3.12 -10.75
C GLU A 36 -2.49 3.08 -11.85
N VAL A 37 -3.58 3.83 -11.66
CA VAL A 37 -4.65 3.94 -12.68
C VAL A 37 -4.12 4.52 -13.97
N ILE A 38 -3.37 5.63 -13.91
CA ILE A 38 -2.83 6.31 -15.10
C ILE A 38 -1.87 5.39 -15.85
N ILE A 39 -0.94 4.75 -15.14
CA ILE A 39 0.03 3.82 -15.74
C ILE A 39 -0.69 2.65 -16.41
N LEU A 40 -1.66 2.04 -15.72
CA LEU A 40 -2.41 0.89 -16.26
C LEU A 40 -3.21 1.27 -17.51
N TRP A 41 -3.85 2.45 -17.54
CA TRP A 41 -4.53 2.95 -18.73
C TRP A 41 -3.55 3.24 -19.86
N GLY A 42 -2.41 3.89 -19.57
CA GLY A 42 -1.37 4.14 -20.56
C GLY A 42 -0.90 2.84 -21.22
N PHE A 43 -0.61 1.83 -20.41
CA PHE A 43 -0.18 0.52 -20.92
C PHE A 43 -1.29 -0.20 -21.70
N ALA A 44 -2.54 -0.18 -21.20
CA ALA A 44 -3.68 -0.79 -21.89
C ALA A 44 -3.96 -0.13 -23.25
N VAL A 45 -3.87 1.19 -23.34
CA VAL A 45 -4.08 1.93 -24.61
C VAL A 45 -2.97 1.61 -25.62
N VAL A 46 -1.71 1.70 -25.20
CA VAL A 46 -0.55 1.42 -26.08
C VAL A 46 -0.60 -0.02 -26.59
N TRP A 47 -0.83 -0.98 -25.69
CA TRP A 47 -0.92 -2.40 -26.04
C TRP A 47 -2.08 -2.68 -27.00
N SER A 48 -3.26 -2.10 -26.75
CA SER A 48 -4.42 -2.27 -27.61
C SER A 48 -4.23 -1.63 -28.98
N ALA A 49 -3.61 -0.44 -29.03
CA ALA A 49 -3.31 0.26 -30.27
C ALA A 49 -2.33 -0.51 -31.17
N LEU A 50 -1.43 -1.31 -30.57
CA LEU A 50 -0.50 -2.16 -31.29
C LEU A 50 -1.15 -3.49 -31.71
N SER A 51 -1.82 -4.16 -30.78
CA SER A 51 -2.34 -5.53 -31.00
C SER A 51 -3.59 -5.59 -31.88
N MET A 52 -4.51 -4.62 -31.80
CA MET A 52 -5.76 -4.64 -32.58
C MET A 52 -5.52 -4.53 -34.10
N PRO A 53 -4.77 -3.56 -34.64
CA PRO A 53 -4.50 -3.47 -36.06
C PRO A 53 -3.71 -4.69 -36.57
N LEU A 54 -2.72 -5.16 -35.77
CA LEU A 54 -1.96 -6.36 -36.11
C LEU A 54 -2.87 -7.58 -36.25
N ALA A 55 -3.78 -7.77 -35.30
CA ALA A 55 -4.74 -8.88 -35.35
C ALA A 55 -5.69 -8.79 -36.53
N TYR A 56 -6.23 -7.59 -36.80
CA TYR A 56 -7.14 -7.37 -37.91
C TYR A 56 -6.51 -7.74 -39.28
N VAL A 57 -5.22 -7.39 -39.47
CA VAL A 57 -4.53 -7.63 -40.74
C VAL A 57 -3.94 -9.03 -40.84
N GLN A 58 -3.37 -9.56 -39.77
CA GLN A 58 -2.54 -10.78 -39.81
C GLN A 58 -3.33 -12.06 -39.55
N ILE A 59 -4.38 -12.03 -38.69
CA ILE A 59 -5.15 -13.26 -38.39
C ILE A 59 -5.76 -13.87 -39.66
N PRO A 60 -6.46 -13.12 -40.54
CA PRO A 60 -7.04 -13.71 -41.77
C PRO A 60 -5.97 -14.28 -42.70
N LYS A 61 -4.80 -13.60 -42.80
CA LYS A 61 -3.68 -14.03 -43.63
C LYS A 61 -3.00 -15.29 -43.10
N ALA A 62 -2.80 -15.38 -41.78
CA ALA A 62 -2.20 -16.54 -41.13
C ALA A 62 -3.08 -17.78 -41.28
N LEU A 63 -4.41 -17.63 -41.09
CA LEU A 63 -5.37 -18.72 -41.30
C LEU A 63 -5.41 -19.18 -42.75
N ALA A 64 -5.38 -18.24 -43.72
CA ALA A 64 -5.37 -18.59 -45.15
C ALA A 64 -4.09 -19.32 -45.58
N ARG A 65 -2.95 -19.11 -44.90
CA ARG A 65 -1.69 -19.78 -45.14
C ARG A 65 -1.47 -21.06 -44.33
N GLY A 66 -2.43 -21.40 -43.41
CA GLY A 66 -2.26 -22.51 -42.49
C GLY A 66 -1.26 -22.28 -41.35
N GLU A 67 -0.83 -21.03 -41.12
CA GLU A 67 0.13 -20.64 -40.09
C GLU A 67 -0.58 -20.52 -38.73
N THR A 68 -1.04 -21.64 -38.19
CA THR A 68 -1.81 -21.69 -36.94
C THR A 68 -1.06 -21.13 -35.74
N LEU A 69 0.25 -21.34 -35.67
CA LEU A 69 1.09 -20.83 -34.58
C LEU A 69 1.10 -19.30 -34.53
N VAL A 70 1.22 -18.63 -35.70
CA VAL A 70 1.17 -17.16 -35.80
C VAL A 70 -0.20 -16.64 -35.35
N ALA A 71 -1.28 -17.29 -35.81
CA ALA A 71 -2.63 -16.93 -35.41
C ALA A 71 -2.85 -17.08 -33.88
N CYS A 72 -2.30 -18.13 -33.26
CA CYS A 72 -2.36 -18.34 -31.82
C CYS A 72 -1.61 -17.25 -31.05
N ILE A 73 -0.40 -16.86 -31.47
CA ILE A 73 0.39 -15.81 -30.81
C ILE A 73 -0.38 -14.47 -30.82
N ILE A 74 -0.93 -14.12 -31.99
CA ILE A 74 -1.72 -12.88 -32.12
C ILE A 74 -3.00 -12.96 -31.28
N GLY A 75 -3.63 -14.14 -31.21
CA GLY A 75 -4.78 -14.39 -30.34
C GLY A 75 -4.47 -14.16 -28.86
N ILE A 76 -3.31 -14.62 -28.39
CA ILE A 76 -2.84 -14.39 -27.02
C ILE A 76 -2.64 -12.88 -26.76
N MET A 77 -2.04 -12.14 -27.71
CA MET A 77 -1.89 -10.70 -27.58
C MET A 77 -3.23 -9.97 -27.40
N LEU A 78 -4.27 -10.40 -28.09
CA LEU A 78 -5.64 -9.86 -27.91
C LEU A 78 -6.23 -10.20 -26.53
N VAL A 79 -6.04 -11.43 -26.05
CA VAL A 79 -6.48 -11.83 -24.71
C VAL A 79 -5.83 -10.96 -23.65
N VAL A 80 -4.53 -10.70 -23.78
CA VAL A 80 -3.79 -9.79 -22.89
C VAL A 80 -4.36 -8.36 -22.96
N ALA A 81 -4.66 -7.85 -24.17
CA ALA A 81 -5.27 -6.51 -24.33
C ALA A 81 -6.61 -6.41 -23.59
N VAL A 82 -7.49 -7.42 -23.75
CA VAL A 82 -8.77 -7.48 -23.05
C VAL A 82 -8.58 -7.55 -21.53
N GLY A 83 -7.64 -8.36 -21.06
CA GLY A 83 -7.30 -8.48 -19.64
C GLY A 83 -6.84 -7.14 -19.03
N LEU A 84 -5.97 -6.40 -19.73
CA LEU A 84 -5.51 -5.07 -19.34
C LEU A 84 -6.66 -4.05 -19.28
N LEU A 85 -7.57 -4.05 -20.26
CA LEU A 85 -8.74 -3.16 -20.26
C LEU A 85 -9.68 -3.47 -19.10
N ILE A 86 -9.95 -4.74 -18.81
CA ILE A 86 -10.78 -5.16 -17.68
C ILE A 86 -10.10 -4.71 -16.36
N GLY A 87 -8.80 -4.90 -16.24
CA GLY A 87 -8.01 -4.45 -15.09
C GLY A 87 -8.09 -2.94 -14.90
N ALA A 88 -7.90 -2.16 -15.97
CA ALA A 88 -7.98 -0.70 -15.95
C ALA A 88 -9.38 -0.20 -15.54
N ILE A 89 -10.45 -0.82 -16.07
CA ILE A 89 -11.83 -0.49 -15.71
C ILE A 89 -12.10 -0.80 -14.22
N ARG A 90 -11.69 -1.98 -13.73
CA ARG A 90 -11.85 -2.36 -12.31
C ARG A 90 -11.12 -1.39 -11.39
N THR A 91 -9.86 -1.11 -11.67
CA THR A 91 -9.04 -0.18 -10.87
C THR A 91 -9.63 1.24 -10.88
N THR A 92 -10.19 1.68 -12.01
CA THR A 92 -10.89 2.97 -12.12
C THR A 92 -12.17 3.01 -11.30
N ARG A 93 -12.97 1.94 -11.33
CA ARG A 93 -14.19 1.83 -10.52
C ARG A 93 -13.87 1.89 -9.02
N ASP A 94 -12.82 1.19 -8.58
CA ASP A 94 -12.36 1.22 -7.19
C ASP A 94 -11.85 2.61 -6.80
N ALA A 95 -11.10 3.28 -7.68
CA ALA A 95 -10.64 4.63 -7.45
C ALA A 95 -11.81 5.65 -7.37
N ARG A 96 -12.84 5.49 -8.19
CA ARG A 96 -14.06 6.32 -8.14
C ARG A 96 -14.92 6.04 -6.92
N ARG A 97 -15.04 4.77 -6.51
CA ARG A 97 -15.85 4.34 -5.37
C ARG A 97 -15.35 4.92 -4.05
N PHE A 98 -14.03 4.90 -3.84
CA PHE A 98 -13.43 5.35 -2.59
C PHE A 98 -12.86 6.77 -2.65
N GLY A 99 -12.78 7.37 -3.84
CA GLY A 99 -12.27 8.71 -4.02
C GLY A 99 -10.79 8.87 -3.62
N ASP A 100 -10.45 10.11 -3.31
CA ASP A 100 -9.11 10.50 -2.84
C ASP A 100 -9.03 10.36 -1.32
N VAL A 101 -8.63 9.19 -0.87
CA VAL A 101 -8.47 8.90 0.56
C VAL A 101 -7.26 9.65 1.09
N ALA A 102 -7.51 10.60 1.99
CA ALA A 102 -6.47 11.36 2.67
C ALA A 102 -6.35 10.89 4.13
N LEU A 103 -5.13 10.57 4.52
CA LEU A 103 -4.77 10.20 5.88
C LEU A 103 -4.31 11.45 6.62
N GLN A 104 -4.82 11.67 7.83
CA GLN A 104 -4.39 12.70 8.76
C GLN A 104 -3.72 12.04 9.96
N LEU A 105 -2.46 12.38 10.22
CA LEU A 105 -1.70 11.82 11.33
C LEU A 105 -1.94 12.59 12.64
N ASP A 106 -1.87 11.87 13.75
CA ASP A 106 -1.90 12.41 15.11
C ASP A 106 -1.19 11.41 16.05
N PRO A 107 0.08 11.64 16.46
CA PRO A 107 0.90 12.83 16.22
C PRO A 107 1.42 12.98 14.78
N PHE A 108 1.86 14.19 14.44
CA PHE A 108 2.51 14.48 13.17
C PHE A 108 3.88 15.14 13.39
N PRO A 109 4.97 14.46 12.97
CA PRO A 109 5.04 13.12 12.38
C PRO A 109 4.74 12.01 13.40
N GLY A 110 4.61 10.74 12.94
CA GLY A 110 4.59 9.59 13.84
C GLY A 110 5.88 9.48 14.65
N SER A 111 5.80 9.02 15.91
CA SER A 111 6.90 9.04 16.86
C SER A 111 7.52 7.65 17.06
N ILE A 112 8.82 7.50 16.76
CA ILE A 112 9.63 6.31 17.11
C ILE A 112 9.87 6.32 18.62
N GLY A 113 9.62 5.19 19.28
CA GLY A 113 9.66 5.10 20.75
C GLY A 113 8.40 5.66 21.43
N GLY A 114 7.41 6.06 20.62
CA GLY A 114 6.11 6.54 21.02
C GLY A 114 5.00 5.80 20.27
N HIS A 115 4.18 6.54 19.53
CA HIS A 115 3.10 5.94 18.77
C HIS A 115 2.87 6.62 17.42
N PHE A 116 2.26 5.87 16.51
CA PHE A 116 1.72 6.33 15.24
C PHE A 116 0.21 6.29 15.31
N GLY A 117 -0.45 7.41 15.19
CA GLY A 117 -1.90 7.51 15.12
C GLY A 117 -2.36 8.15 13.83
N ALA A 118 -3.50 7.74 13.32
CA ALA A 118 -4.06 8.34 12.13
C ALA A 118 -5.59 8.26 12.07
N THR A 119 -6.16 9.19 11.33
CA THR A 119 -7.59 9.21 11.00
C THR A 119 -7.77 9.39 9.51
N THR A 120 -8.80 8.75 8.95
CA THR A 120 -9.21 8.94 7.56
C THR A 120 -10.71 8.78 7.42
N VAL A 121 -11.28 9.42 6.41
CA VAL A 121 -12.72 9.33 6.09
C VAL A 121 -12.87 8.63 4.76
N LEU A 122 -13.76 7.63 4.73
CA LEU A 122 -14.10 6.88 3.52
C LEU A 122 -15.58 7.15 3.15
N PRO A 123 -15.88 7.37 1.86
CA PRO A 123 -17.24 7.54 1.36
C PRO A 123 -17.95 6.18 1.22
N VAL A 124 -18.06 5.47 2.32
CA VAL A 124 -18.70 4.14 2.40
C VAL A 124 -19.77 4.23 3.48
N ALA A 125 -21.01 3.89 3.15
CA ALA A 125 -22.08 3.87 4.11
C ALA A 125 -21.76 2.92 5.27
N TYR A 126 -21.98 3.37 6.50
CA TYR A 126 -21.77 2.56 7.68
C TYR A 126 -22.71 1.33 7.67
N ARG A 127 -22.16 0.18 7.97
CA ARG A 127 -22.89 -1.06 8.20
C ARG A 127 -22.19 -1.88 9.31
N PRO A 128 -22.95 -2.66 10.10
CA PRO A 128 -22.35 -3.63 11.02
C PRO A 128 -21.43 -4.61 10.25
N GLY A 129 -20.34 -5.03 10.89
CA GLY A 129 -19.37 -5.96 10.27
C GLY A 129 -18.30 -5.29 9.41
N LEU A 130 -18.26 -3.94 9.32
CA LEU A 130 -17.14 -3.24 8.70
C LEU A 130 -15.92 -3.33 9.60
N LEU A 131 -14.86 -3.96 9.10
CA LEU A 131 -13.57 -4.11 9.77
C LEU A 131 -12.46 -3.64 8.82
N PHE A 132 -11.49 -2.89 9.37
CA PHE A 132 -10.33 -2.43 8.63
C PHE A 132 -9.06 -2.70 9.42
N ALA A 133 -8.14 -3.45 8.81
CA ALA A 133 -6.81 -3.63 9.34
C ALA A 133 -5.92 -2.44 8.98
N ALA A 134 -5.13 -1.99 9.95
CA ALA A 134 -4.09 -1.00 9.77
C ALA A 134 -2.74 -1.67 10.05
N THR A 135 -1.89 -1.76 9.04
CA THR A 135 -0.57 -2.35 9.13
C THR A 135 0.48 -1.27 8.89
N LEU A 136 1.30 -1.01 9.89
CA LEU A 136 2.44 -0.10 9.80
C LEU A 136 3.72 -0.93 9.67
N ALA A 137 4.53 -0.65 8.65
CA ALA A 137 5.79 -1.33 8.39
C ALA A 137 6.95 -0.35 8.23
N CYS A 138 8.09 -0.67 8.83
CA CYS A 138 9.38 -0.05 8.58
C CYS A 138 10.12 -0.90 7.56
N LEU A 139 10.47 -0.30 6.43
CA LEU A 139 11.03 -0.95 5.25
C LEU A 139 12.44 -0.41 4.99
N HIS A 140 13.35 -1.29 4.65
CA HIS A 140 14.66 -0.93 4.11
C HIS A 140 14.68 -1.24 2.62
N HIS A 141 14.77 -0.20 1.82
CA HIS A 141 14.97 -0.30 0.39
C HIS A 141 16.47 -0.32 0.10
N SER A 142 16.98 -1.41 -0.44
CA SER A 142 18.37 -1.53 -0.88
C SER A 142 18.45 -1.68 -2.40
N THR A 143 19.35 -0.95 -3.00
CA THR A 143 19.57 -0.97 -4.45
C THR A 143 20.86 -1.72 -4.76
N ARG A 144 20.74 -2.93 -5.28
CA ARG A 144 21.88 -3.73 -5.68
C ARG A 144 22.07 -3.62 -7.20
N ARG A 145 23.22 -3.13 -7.62
CA ARG A 145 23.66 -3.25 -9.02
C ARG A 145 24.29 -4.63 -9.22
N THR A 146 23.67 -5.43 -10.06
CA THR A 146 24.23 -6.71 -10.48
C THR A 146 24.68 -6.54 -11.93
N THR A 147 25.98 -6.76 -12.18
CA THR A 147 26.52 -6.82 -13.55
C THR A 147 26.44 -8.28 -13.97
N ASP A 148 25.54 -8.61 -14.85
CA ASP A 148 25.48 -9.95 -15.45
C ASP A 148 26.60 -10.15 -16.47
N ALA A 149 26.88 -11.43 -16.81
CA ALA A 149 27.95 -11.82 -17.74
C ALA A 149 27.86 -11.15 -19.13
N ASP A 150 26.67 -10.65 -19.49
CA ASP A 150 26.38 -9.91 -20.72
C ASP A 150 26.61 -8.39 -20.64
N ASN A 151 27.23 -7.91 -19.53
CA ASN A 151 27.55 -6.50 -19.30
C ASN A 151 26.30 -5.57 -19.22
N ASP A 152 25.12 -6.12 -18.94
CA ASP A 152 23.90 -5.36 -18.72
C ASP A 152 23.82 -4.96 -17.23
N ASN A 153 23.79 -3.64 -16.96
CA ASN A 153 23.67 -3.09 -15.61
C ASN A 153 22.22 -3.24 -15.13
N ASN A 154 21.91 -4.38 -14.55
CA ASN A 154 20.61 -4.60 -13.95
C ASN A 154 20.59 -4.04 -12.52
N THR A 155 19.64 -3.16 -12.23
CA THR A 155 19.44 -2.56 -10.90
C THR A 155 18.28 -3.28 -10.23
N GLU A 156 18.60 -4.14 -9.27
CA GLU A 156 17.60 -4.83 -8.45
C GLU A 156 17.30 -4.00 -7.19
N VAL A 157 16.04 -3.61 -7.02
CA VAL A 157 15.57 -2.98 -5.78
C VAL A 157 15.02 -4.06 -4.87
N ARG A 158 15.60 -4.23 -3.69
CA ARG A 158 15.12 -5.15 -2.64
C ARG A 158 14.47 -4.37 -1.53
N GLU A 159 13.29 -4.81 -1.14
CA GLU A 159 12.54 -4.30 0.00
C GLU A 159 12.60 -5.31 1.14
N ASN A 160 13.21 -4.95 2.26
CA ASN A 160 13.28 -5.77 3.45
C ASN A 160 12.43 -5.15 4.57
N VAL A 161 11.56 -5.93 5.19
CA VAL A 161 10.76 -5.49 6.32
C VAL A 161 11.60 -5.59 7.59
N LEU A 162 11.94 -4.45 8.21
CA LEU A 162 12.67 -4.41 9.47
C LEU A 162 11.75 -4.60 10.67
N TRP A 163 10.54 -4.05 10.57
CA TRP A 163 9.53 -4.15 11.63
C TRP A 163 8.14 -3.94 11.02
N GLN A 164 7.15 -4.61 11.62
CA GLN A 164 5.75 -4.51 11.20
C GLN A 164 4.82 -4.72 12.39
N SER A 165 3.75 -3.95 12.45
CA SER A 165 2.66 -4.13 13.40
C SER A 165 1.33 -3.99 12.69
N GLU A 166 0.39 -4.89 12.97
CA GLU A 166 -0.96 -4.90 12.42
C GLU A 166 -1.99 -4.81 13.55
N GLY A 167 -2.95 -3.91 13.41
CA GLY A 167 -4.07 -3.76 14.33
C GLY A 167 -5.35 -3.44 13.58
N MET A 168 -6.48 -3.32 14.30
CA MET A 168 -7.78 -3.00 13.72
C MET A 168 -8.16 -1.54 14.00
N ALA A 169 -8.59 -0.84 12.96
CA ALA A 169 -9.08 0.52 13.09
C ALA A 169 -10.48 0.54 13.73
N GLN A 170 -10.73 1.54 14.55
CA GLN A 170 -12.07 1.86 15.01
C GLN A 170 -12.87 2.48 13.87
N VAL A 171 -14.07 1.97 13.64
CA VAL A 171 -14.98 2.45 12.59
C VAL A 171 -16.12 3.23 13.26
N ARG A 172 -16.30 4.47 12.84
CA ARG A 172 -17.41 5.33 13.31
C ARG A 172 -18.18 5.91 12.13
N PRO A 173 -19.51 6.03 12.20
CA PRO A 173 -20.26 6.74 11.17
C PRO A 173 -19.89 8.23 11.20
N GLN A 174 -19.72 8.83 10.01
CA GLN A 174 -19.42 10.25 9.84
C GLN A 174 -20.08 10.78 8.55
N GLY A 175 -21.16 11.56 8.71
CA GLY A 175 -21.96 12.01 7.58
C GLY A 175 -22.48 10.82 6.76
N ASP A 176 -22.30 10.88 5.44
CA ASP A 176 -22.67 9.80 4.51
C ASP A 176 -21.59 8.70 4.40
N GLY A 177 -20.54 8.78 5.21
CA GLY A 177 -19.41 7.88 5.17
C GLY A 177 -19.04 7.30 6.54
N ILE A 178 -17.82 6.80 6.63
CA ILE A 178 -17.22 6.30 7.85
C ILE A 178 -15.89 7.01 8.13
N ALA A 179 -15.62 7.26 9.42
CA ALA A 179 -14.30 7.64 9.90
C ALA A 179 -13.60 6.40 10.44
N LEU A 180 -12.36 6.21 10.00
CA LEU A 180 -11.44 5.23 10.55
C LEU A 180 -10.44 5.95 11.44
N SER A 181 -10.19 5.43 12.64
CA SER A 181 -9.16 5.93 13.54
C SER A 181 -8.43 4.78 14.20
N PHE A 182 -7.12 4.90 14.33
CA PHE A 182 -6.27 3.85 14.93
C PHE A 182 -4.99 4.46 15.49
N ARG A 183 -4.40 3.74 16.43
CA ARG A 183 -3.10 4.02 17.02
C ARG A 183 -2.30 2.71 17.10
N LEU A 184 -1.04 2.77 16.73
CA LEU A 184 -0.07 1.68 16.84
C LEU A 184 1.14 2.19 17.61
N ASP A 185 1.57 1.46 18.63
CA ASP A 185 2.79 1.80 19.36
C ASP A 185 4.00 1.40 18.52
N VAL A 186 4.98 2.30 18.45
CA VAL A 186 6.20 2.15 17.66
C VAL A 186 7.37 1.97 18.62
N PRO A 187 8.11 0.86 18.55
CA PRO A 187 9.26 0.63 19.43
C PRO A 187 10.38 1.64 19.16
N ALA A 188 11.20 1.88 20.18
CA ALA A 188 12.41 2.67 20.04
C ALA A 188 13.49 1.91 19.24
N GLY A 189 14.45 2.65 18.67
CA GLY A 189 15.61 2.09 17.99
C GLY A 189 15.40 1.76 16.52
N LEU A 190 14.23 2.01 15.96
CA LEU A 190 13.98 1.88 14.52
C LEU A 190 14.50 3.12 13.76
N PRO A 191 14.92 2.95 12.49
CA PRO A 191 15.36 4.07 11.67
C PRO A 191 14.21 5.02 11.30
N PRO A 192 14.46 6.33 11.19
CA PRO A 192 13.46 7.29 10.72
C PRO A 192 13.20 7.17 9.22
N SER A 193 12.14 7.85 8.75
CA SER A 193 11.88 8.02 7.33
C SER A 193 12.99 8.83 6.67
N GLU A 194 13.54 8.29 5.56
CA GLU A 194 14.63 8.91 4.81
C GLU A 194 14.18 9.37 3.42
N PRO A 195 14.91 10.26 2.75
CA PRO A 195 14.66 10.61 1.36
C PRO A 195 14.79 9.40 0.43
N THR A 196 13.97 9.33 -0.61
CA THR A 196 13.90 8.21 -1.58
C THR A 196 15.09 8.23 -2.57
N HIS A 197 16.33 8.11 -2.09
CA HIS A 197 17.52 8.07 -2.95
C HIS A 197 18.45 6.94 -2.49
N GLY A 198 18.77 6.03 -3.42
CA GLY A 198 19.65 4.89 -3.09
C GLY A 198 19.07 3.98 -2.00
N ASP A 199 19.95 3.51 -1.14
CA ASP A 199 19.54 2.76 0.05
C ASP A 199 18.88 3.72 1.04
N HIS A 200 17.66 3.40 1.48
CA HIS A 200 16.91 4.27 2.38
C HIS A 200 15.88 3.51 3.20
N HIS A 201 15.48 4.11 4.33
CA HIS A 201 14.39 3.60 5.15
C HIS A 201 13.09 4.34 4.85
N ALA A 202 12.02 3.57 4.67
CA ALA A 202 10.68 4.08 4.42
C ALA A 202 9.67 3.48 5.39
N TRP A 203 8.66 4.26 5.73
CA TRP A 203 7.54 3.81 6.53
C TRP A 203 6.28 3.77 5.69
N ARG A 204 5.65 2.61 5.65
CA ARG A 204 4.43 2.36 4.89
C ARG A 204 3.28 1.96 5.80
N LEU A 205 2.19 2.69 5.68
CA LEU A 205 0.91 2.29 6.25
C LEU A 205 0.07 1.64 5.18
N THR A 206 -0.44 0.46 5.47
CA THR A 206 -1.43 -0.24 4.65
C THR A 206 -2.76 -0.27 5.41
N LEU A 207 -3.82 0.23 4.79
CA LEU A 207 -5.20 0.08 5.26
C LEU A 207 -5.91 -0.90 4.34
N GLU A 208 -6.43 -1.98 4.92
CA GLU A 208 -7.13 -3.04 4.20
C GLU A 208 -8.46 -3.36 4.87
N SER A 209 -9.51 -3.58 4.06
CA SER A 209 -10.79 -4.05 4.59
C SER A 209 -10.74 -5.55 4.89
N ARG A 210 -11.16 -5.91 6.10
CA ARG A 210 -11.43 -7.29 6.56
C ARG A 210 -12.91 -7.50 6.82
N SER A 211 -13.76 -6.74 6.18
CA SER A 211 -15.21 -6.69 6.39
C SER A 211 -15.91 -7.93 5.85
N ASP A 212 -17.01 -8.28 6.52
CA ASP A 212 -17.97 -9.26 6.03
C ASP A 212 -19.35 -8.59 5.83
N PRO A 213 -19.93 -8.64 4.63
CA PRO A 213 -19.40 -9.18 3.37
C PRO A 213 -18.19 -8.40 2.84
N PRO A 214 -17.34 -9.03 2.01
CA PRO A 214 -16.06 -8.47 1.57
C PRO A 214 -16.19 -7.10 0.90
N LEU A 215 -15.30 -6.19 1.25
CA LEU A 215 -15.14 -4.89 0.62
C LEU A 215 -13.72 -4.83 0.02
N ALA A 216 -13.64 -4.74 -1.30
CA ALA A 216 -12.34 -4.63 -1.98
C ALA A 216 -11.72 -3.24 -1.74
N PHE A 217 -11.05 -3.07 -0.61
CA PHE A 217 -10.37 -1.83 -0.25
C PHE A 217 -8.97 -2.15 0.28
N VAL A 218 -7.95 -1.66 -0.42
CA VAL A 218 -6.56 -1.64 0.02
C VAL A 218 -5.96 -0.30 -0.37
N ARG A 219 -5.28 0.37 0.56
CA ARG A 219 -4.56 1.62 0.33
C ARG A 219 -3.22 1.60 1.04
N HIS A 220 -2.20 2.07 0.33
CA HIS A 220 -0.84 2.25 0.83
C HIS A 220 -0.52 3.73 0.92
N PHE A 221 0.13 4.10 2.02
CA PHE A 221 0.54 5.48 2.29
C PHE A 221 1.99 5.46 2.75
N ASP A 222 2.83 6.26 2.12
CA ASP A 222 4.17 6.54 2.64
C ASP A 222 4.05 7.63 3.69
N VAL A 223 4.43 7.31 4.92
CA VAL A 223 4.17 8.14 6.09
C VAL A 223 5.47 8.61 6.74
N PRO A 224 5.51 9.86 7.27
CA PRO A 224 6.65 10.34 8.04
C PRO A 224 6.63 9.75 9.46
N VAL A 225 7.69 9.04 9.83
CA VAL A 225 7.91 8.55 11.19
C VAL A 225 9.33 8.90 11.60
N TYR A 226 9.47 9.62 12.73
CA TYR A 226 10.73 10.16 13.21
C TYR A 226 10.85 10.00 14.73
N ALA A 227 12.07 10.05 15.27
CA ALA A 227 12.27 10.10 16.71
C ALA A 227 11.91 11.50 17.22
N THR A 228 10.68 11.68 17.69
CA THR A 228 10.16 12.94 18.21
C THR A 228 9.54 12.72 19.59
N SER A 229 9.38 13.82 20.35
CA SER A 229 8.63 13.81 21.61
C SER A 229 7.13 14.08 21.40
N GLU A 230 6.69 14.16 20.16
CA GLU A 230 5.29 14.44 19.84
C GLU A 230 4.37 13.30 20.31
N ALA A 231 3.29 13.68 20.96
CA ALA A 231 2.26 12.77 21.44
C ALA A 231 0.91 13.13 20.83
N SER A 232 0.04 12.13 20.68
CA SER A 232 -1.31 12.35 20.15
C SER A 232 -2.11 13.27 21.06
N GLN A 233 -2.78 14.23 20.46
CA GLN A 233 -3.74 15.11 21.12
C GLN A 233 -5.12 14.43 21.28
N ARG A 234 -5.36 13.37 20.56
CA ARG A 234 -6.59 12.58 20.60
C ARG A 234 -6.29 11.22 21.20
N LEU A 235 -7.01 10.89 22.27
CA LEU A 235 -6.94 9.56 22.85
C LEU A 235 -7.69 8.57 21.96
N VAL A 236 -6.97 8.01 20.99
CA VAL A 236 -7.46 6.91 20.16
C VAL A 236 -7.01 5.60 20.81
N ALA A 237 -7.94 4.64 20.91
CA ALA A 237 -7.61 3.33 21.46
C ALA A 237 -6.57 2.62 20.59
N ASP A 238 -5.69 1.87 21.25
CA ASP A 238 -4.69 1.03 20.57
C ASP A 238 -5.37 0.03 19.64
N ALA A 239 -4.95 0.04 18.37
CA ALA A 239 -5.49 -0.84 17.34
C ALA A 239 -5.24 -2.33 17.63
N LEU A 240 -4.20 -2.65 18.41
CA LEU A 240 -3.88 -4.01 18.84
C LEU A 240 -4.86 -4.54 19.90
N GLN A 241 -5.49 -3.67 20.65
CA GLN A 241 -6.48 -4.01 21.68
C GLN A 241 -7.92 -4.12 21.14
N HIS A 242 -8.13 -3.81 19.86
CA HIS A 242 -9.44 -3.99 19.24
C HIS A 242 -9.88 -5.46 19.31
N PRO A 243 -11.13 -5.79 19.69
CA PRO A 243 -11.59 -7.18 19.84
C PRO A 243 -11.31 -8.07 18.64
N ALA A 244 -11.52 -7.57 17.43
CA ALA A 244 -11.23 -8.32 16.20
C ALA A 244 -9.72 -8.56 15.99
N ALA A 245 -8.84 -7.63 16.41
CA ALA A 245 -7.39 -7.83 16.36
C ALA A 245 -6.93 -8.91 17.33
N VAL A 246 -7.50 -8.91 18.53
CA VAL A 246 -7.23 -9.91 19.56
C VAL A 246 -7.69 -11.30 19.09
N GLN A 247 -8.88 -11.40 18.50
CA GLN A 247 -9.41 -12.64 17.94
C GLN A 247 -8.56 -13.16 16.78
N SER A 248 -8.18 -12.31 15.83
CA SER A 248 -7.32 -12.68 14.70
C SER A 248 -5.96 -13.16 15.15
N ARG A 249 -5.37 -12.51 16.16
CA ARG A 249 -4.10 -12.93 16.74
C ARG A 249 -4.22 -14.28 17.44
N LYS A 250 -5.30 -14.48 18.21
CA LYS A 250 -5.58 -15.74 18.87
C LYS A 250 -5.75 -16.88 17.85
N ALA A 251 -6.57 -16.68 16.80
CA ALA A 251 -6.75 -17.65 15.73
C ALA A 251 -5.44 -18.03 15.04
N ARG A 252 -4.58 -17.03 14.76
CA ARG A 252 -3.25 -17.27 14.16
C ARG A 252 -2.31 -18.02 15.11
N LEU A 253 -2.37 -17.75 16.41
CA LEU A 253 -1.61 -18.51 17.40
C LEU A 253 -2.11 -19.96 17.52
N ASP A 254 -3.43 -20.15 17.52
CA ASP A 254 -4.04 -21.50 17.58
C ASP A 254 -3.71 -22.32 16.30
N GLU A 255 -3.47 -21.66 15.14
CA GLU A 255 -3.04 -22.31 13.90
C GLU A 255 -1.56 -22.71 13.94
N VAL A 256 -0.70 -21.89 14.56
CA VAL A 256 0.76 -22.11 14.61
C VAL A 256 1.15 -22.97 15.82
N VAL A 257 0.41 -22.90 16.93
CA VAL A 257 0.73 -23.57 18.19
C VAL A 257 -0.36 -24.58 18.51
N HIS A 258 -0.04 -25.86 18.34
CA HIS A 258 -0.92 -26.94 18.82
C HIS A 258 -0.65 -27.21 20.31
N LEU A 259 -1.66 -26.92 21.14
CA LEU A 259 -1.65 -27.21 22.58
C LEU A 259 -2.37 -28.54 22.84
N GLU A 260 -1.64 -29.58 23.26
CA GLU A 260 -2.22 -30.82 23.71
C GLU A 260 -2.20 -30.88 25.24
N ARG A 261 -3.37 -31.01 25.85
CA ARG A 261 -3.49 -31.18 27.30
C ARG A 261 -3.34 -32.64 27.64
N THR A 262 -2.24 -32.98 28.29
CA THR A 262 -1.99 -34.33 28.84
C THR A 262 -2.27 -34.34 30.34
N PRO A 263 -2.53 -35.52 30.97
CA PRO A 263 -2.74 -35.62 32.42
C PRO A 263 -1.57 -35.10 33.27
N GLY A 264 -0.39 -34.92 32.67
CA GLY A 264 0.83 -34.43 33.35
C GLY A 264 1.20 -33.00 33.08
N GLY A 265 0.44 -32.29 32.20
CA GLY A 265 0.78 -30.90 31.83
C GLY A 265 0.20 -30.49 30.49
N VAL A 266 0.84 -29.46 29.88
CA VAL A 266 0.50 -28.96 28.56
C VAL A 266 1.72 -29.12 27.65
N ASP A 267 1.59 -29.90 26.59
CA ASP A 267 2.62 -30.07 25.57
C ASP A 267 2.39 -29.02 24.44
N LEU A 268 3.48 -28.37 24.03
CA LEU A 268 3.49 -27.28 23.09
C LEU A 268 4.21 -27.74 21.82
N TYR A 269 3.46 -27.93 20.74
CA TYR A 269 4.00 -28.30 19.43
C TYR A 269 4.11 -27.05 18.55
N LEU A 270 5.33 -26.74 18.11
CA LEU A 270 5.61 -25.72 17.09
C LEU A 270 5.90 -26.46 15.78
N PRO A 271 5.08 -26.33 14.74
CA PRO A 271 5.43 -26.86 13.43
C PRO A 271 6.68 -26.13 12.89
N TYR A 272 7.62 -26.90 12.36
CA TYR A 272 8.85 -26.40 11.71
C TYR A 272 8.55 -25.91 10.30
#